data_af6e4fc580bd34ae060c027612b042ea
#
_entry.id   af6e4fc580bd34ae060c027612b042ea
#
_cell.length_a   1.000
_cell.length_b   1.000
_cell.length_c   1.000
_cell.angle_alpha   90.00
_cell.angle_beta   90.00
_cell.angle_gamma   90.00
#
_symmetry.space_group_name_H-M   'P 1'
#
loop_
_entity.id
_entity.type
_entity.pdbx_description
1 polymer ?
#
loop_
_entity_poly.entity_id
_entity_poly.type
_entity_poly.pdbx_seq_one_letter_code
_entity_poly.pdbx_strand_id
1 'polypeptide(L)'
;MTENAPISALSRAPAGPDTAAQFSLDPADTSAIEAYLVLHAPGDPEAAQQAGALIDHILTRYHQVHMEDFPQAIALARKVEAVHVADAECPDGLADHLALMADELAGHQRKEEMALFPMMRQGGGPMVRIAIARMQAEHRDVVDQLTRLAIITKDFTPPQEACRTWRSLDQLCRKIDRELREHMRLEDAILFPHFAGAV
;
A
#
# COMPACT_ATOMS: atom_id res chain seq x y z
N MET A 1 56.07 -12.49 -34.42
CA MET A 1 55.25 -11.34 -34.68
C MET A 1 53.79 -11.78 -34.59
N THR A 2 53.18 -11.69 -33.46
CA THR A 2 51.72 -11.76 -33.30
C THR A 2 51.40 -11.01 -32.00
N GLU A 3 50.83 -9.83 -32.18
CA GLU A 3 50.45 -8.93 -31.10
C GLU A 3 49.25 -9.48 -30.36
N ASN A 4 49.37 -9.53 -29.06
CA ASN A 4 48.29 -9.81 -28.13
C ASN A 4 47.58 -8.46 -27.76
N ALA A 5 46.31 -8.29 -28.18
CA ALA A 5 45.49 -7.15 -27.78
C ALA A 5 44.90 -7.41 -26.38
N PRO A 6 44.84 -6.38 -25.50
CA PRO A 6 44.32 -6.55 -24.16
C PRO A 6 42.77 -6.53 -24.16
N ILE A 7 42.19 -7.42 -23.37
CA ILE A 7 40.78 -7.53 -23.09
C ILE A 7 40.37 -6.26 -22.33
N SER A 8 39.58 -5.42 -23.00
CA SER A 8 39.02 -4.20 -22.45
C SER A 8 38.04 -4.51 -21.30
N ALA A 9 38.24 -3.82 -20.19
CA ALA A 9 37.45 -3.87 -18.97
C ALA A 9 35.95 -3.62 -19.24
N LEU A 10 35.12 -4.57 -18.83
CA LEU A 10 33.69 -4.35 -18.67
C LEU A 10 33.48 -3.29 -17.60
N SER A 11 33.21 -2.08 -18.04
CA SER A 11 32.79 -0.98 -17.21
C SER A 11 31.47 -1.36 -16.57
N ARG A 12 31.51 -1.56 -15.27
CA ARG A 12 30.31 -1.73 -14.41
C ARG A 12 29.58 -0.38 -14.37
N ALA A 13 28.44 -0.31 -15.04
CA ALA A 13 27.55 0.83 -14.93
C ALA A 13 27.19 1.07 -13.46
N PRO A 14 27.19 2.32 -12.97
CA PRO A 14 26.72 2.62 -11.62
C PRO A 14 25.26 2.23 -11.51
N ALA A 15 24.89 1.58 -10.40
CA ALA A 15 23.51 1.40 -10.01
C ALA A 15 22.88 2.79 -9.90
N GLY A 16 21.91 3.08 -10.77
CA GLY A 16 21.17 4.33 -10.74
C GLY A 16 20.30 4.42 -9.50
N PRO A 17 20.04 5.63 -9.02
CA PRO A 17 19.18 5.82 -7.86
C PRO A 17 17.72 5.47 -8.18
N ASP A 18 17.06 4.83 -7.25
CA ASP A 18 15.61 4.75 -7.05
C ASP A 18 14.73 4.43 -8.26
N THR A 19 14.71 3.15 -8.65
CA THR A 19 13.72 2.64 -9.60
C THR A 19 12.28 2.66 -9.05
N ALA A 20 12.08 2.68 -7.75
CA ALA A 20 10.76 2.76 -7.13
C ALA A 20 10.08 4.14 -7.33
N ALA A 21 10.86 5.22 -7.36
CA ALA A 21 10.34 6.57 -7.59
C ALA A 21 9.87 6.83 -9.02
N GLN A 22 10.30 6.01 -10.00
CA GLN A 22 9.99 6.20 -11.42
C GLN A 22 8.61 5.70 -11.85
N PHE A 23 7.92 4.91 -11.01
CA PHE A 23 6.60 4.34 -11.32
C PHE A 23 5.45 4.89 -10.48
N SER A 24 5.70 5.83 -9.57
CA SER A 24 4.65 6.49 -8.81
C SER A 24 4.08 7.64 -9.63
N LEU A 25 2.79 7.53 -9.96
CA LEU A 25 2.05 8.63 -10.58
C LEU A 25 2.00 9.82 -9.62
N ASP A 26 2.05 11.04 -10.18
CA ASP A 26 1.75 12.20 -9.36
C ASP A 26 0.22 12.31 -9.09
N PRO A 27 -0.23 13.13 -8.14
CA PRO A 27 -1.65 13.27 -7.84
C PRO A 27 -2.50 13.75 -9.03
N ALA A 28 -1.93 14.54 -9.96
CA ALA A 28 -2.63 15.01 -11.14
C ALA A 28 -2.81 13.86 -12.15
N ASP A 29 -1.78 13.03 -12.35
CA ASP A 29 -1.85 11.86 -13.22
C ASP A 29 -2.83 10.82 -12.66
N THR A 30 -2.82 10.58 -11.36
CA THR A 30 -3.78 9.68 -10.71
C THR A 30 -5.22 10.16 -10.93
N SER A 31 -5.49 11.45 -10.72
CA SER A 31 -6.83 12.03 -10.94
C SER A 31 -7.27 11.94 -12.40
N ALA A 32 -6.37 12.09 -13.36
CA ALA A 32 -6.67 11.95 -14.77
C ALA A 32 -7.04 10.50 -15.13
N ILE A 33 -6.31 9.52 -14.60
CA ILE A 33 -6.61 8.09 -14.75
C ILE A 33 -7.97 7.74 -14.12
N GLU A 34 -8.24 8.23 -12.92
CA GLU A 34 -9.53 8.02 -12.25
C GLU A 34 -10.69 8.51 -13.12
N ALA A 35 -10.60 9.75 -13.61
CA ALA A 35 -11.62 10.33 -14.48
C ALA A 35 -11.80 9.53 -15.79
N TYR A 36 -10.71 9.05 -16.35
CA TYR A 36 -10.75 8.24 -17.57
C TYR A 36 -11.45 6.90 -17.34
N LEU A 37 -11.06 6.15 -16.29
CA LEU A 37 -11.61 4.82 -16.02
C LEU A 37 -13.09 4.83 -15.66
N VAL A 38 -13.59 5.92 -15.05
CA VAL A 38 -15.01 6.09 -14.76
C VAL A 38 -15.86 6.23 -16.03
N LEU A 39 -15.28 6.78 -17.11
CA LEU A 39 -16.00 7.11 -18.34
C LEU A 39 -15.89 6.04 -19.44
N HIS A 40 -14.94 5.12 -19.36
CA HIS A 40 -14.62 4.17 -20.44
C HIS A 40 -14.77 2.71 -19.99
N ALA A 41 -15.21 1.87 -20.94
CA ALA A 41 -15.42 0.45 -20.65
C ALA A 41 -14.10 -0.36 -20.59
N PRO A 42 -14.05 -1.49 -19.89
CA PRO A 42 -12.84 -2.33 -19.79
C PRO A 42 -12.32 -2.88 -21.12
N GLY A 43 -13.17 -2.96 -22.15
CA GLY A 43 -12.78 -3.39 -23.48
C GLY A 43 -12.09 -2.34 -24.34
N ASP A 44 -11.99 -1.09 -23.86
CA ASP A 44 -11.23 -0.04 -24.49
C ASP A 44 -9.73 -0.28 -24.26
N PRO A 45 -8.88 -0.35 -25.30
CA PRO A 45 -7.44 -0.58 -25.14
C PRO A 45 -6.73 0.49 -24.30
N GLU A 46 -7.16 1.75 -24.39
CA GLU A 46 -6.60 2.83 -23.59
C GLU A 46 -7.04 2.72 -22.12
N ALA A 47 -8.28 2.34 -21.85
CA ALA A 47 -8.76 2.08 -20.50
C ALA A 47 -8.01 0.90 -19.85
N ALA A 48 -7.69 -0.14 -20.61
CA ALA A 48 -6.86 -1.25 -20.13
C ALA A 48 -5.44 -0.79 -19.77
N GLN A 49 -4.86 0.12 -20.55
CA GLN A 49 -3.54 0.72 -20.26
C GLN A 49 -3.60 1.59 -19.00
N GLN A 50 -4.61 2.42 -18.84
CA GLN A 50 -4.81 3.27 -17.66
C GLN A 50 -5.04 2.44 -16.39
N ALA A 51 -5.83 1.37 -16.46
CA ALA A 51 -6.01 0.44 -15.36
C ALA A 51 -4.69 -0.25 -14.98
N GLY A 52 -3.87 -0.61 -15.98
CA GLY A 52 -2.52 -1.14 -15.76
C GLY A 52 -1.62 -0.16 -15.02
N ALA A 53 -1.62 1.12 -15.41
CA ALA A 53 -0.85 2.18 -14.77
C ALA A 53 -1.32 2.42 -13.31
N LEU A 54 -2.64 2.37 -13.06
CA LEU A 54 -3.17 2.50 -11.70
C LEU A 54 -2.75 1.31 -10.81
N ILE A 55 -2.77 0.08 -11.35
CA ILE A 55 -2.26 -1.10 -10.63
C ILE A 55 -0.77 -0.91 -10.29
N ASP A 56 0.07 -0.44 -11.23
CA ASP A 56 1.49 -0.20 -10.97
C ASP A 56 1.69 0.87 -9.89
N HIS A 57 0.87 1.92 -9.91
CA HIS A 57 0.86 2.93 -8.86
C HIS A 57 0.48 2.34 -7.48
N ILE A 58 -0.57 1.53 -7.39
CA ILE A 58 -0.98 0.85 -6.17
C ILE A 58 0.17 0.00 -5.62
N LEU A 59 0.80 -0.81 -6.46
CA LEU A 59 1.91 -1.69 -6.07
C LEU A 59 3.11 -0.90 -5.51
N THR A 60 3.50 0.18 -6.18
CA THR A 60 4.71 0.93 -5.82
C THR A 60 4.47 1.93 -4.70
N ARG A 61 3.34 2.65 -4.75
CA ARG A 61 3.06 3.74 -3.80
C ARG A 61 2.44 3.26 -2.49
N TYR A 62 1.72 2.14 -2.52
CA TYR A 62 1.02 1.64 -1.34
C TYR A 62 1.56 0.30 -0.85
N HIS A 63 1.57 -0.76 -1.67
CA HIS A 63 2.00 -2.09 -1.20
C HIS A 63 3.42 -2.08 -0.66
N GLN A 64 4.38 -1.56 -1.43
CA GLN A 64 5.79 -1.49 -1.00
C GLN A 64 5.95 -0.62 0.24
N VAL A 65 5.30 0.54 0.28
CA VAL A 65 5.39 1.48 1.40
C VAL A 65 4.80 0.89 2.68
N HIS A 66 3.67 0.17 2.59
CA HIS A 66 3.09 -0.50 3.75
C HIS A 66 4.02 -1.57 4.33
N MET A 67 4.70 -2.33 3.46
CA MET A 67 5.70 -3.33 3.88
C MET A 67 6.90 -2.72 4.62
N GLU A 68 7.18 -1.45 4.42
CA GLU A 68 8.23 -0.70 5.14
C GLU A 68 7.70 -0.04 6.42
N ASP A 69 6.51 0.56 6.37
CA ASP A 69 5.94 1.35 7.46
C ASP A 69 5.51 0.48 8.65
N PHE A 70 4.88 -0.67 8.43
CA PHE A 70 4.39 -1.52 9.52
C PHE A 70 5.49 -2.04 10.43
N PRO A 71 6.61 -2.61 9.94
CA PRO A 71 7.71 -3.01 10.82
C PRO A 71 8.27 -1.86 11.66
N GLN A 72 8.33 -0.65 11.10
CA GLN A 72 8.79 0.53 11.83
C GLN A 72 7.79 0.93 12.92
N ALA A 73 6.49 0.95 12.61
CA ALA A 73 5.44 1.28 13.57
C ALA A 73 5.41 0.27 14.72
N ILE A 74 5.50 -1.03 14.43
CA ILE A 74 5.57 -2.11 15.44
C ILE A 74 6.79 -1.92 16.36
N ALA A 75 7.96 -1.63 15.80
CA ALA A 75 9.17 -1.41 16.60
C ALA A 75 9.05 -0.17 17.51
N LEU A 76 8.46 0.92 17.00
CA LEU A 76 8.19 2.12 17.80
C LEU A 76 7.16 1.85 18.89
N ALA A 77 6.07 1.12 18.58
CA ALA A 77 5.03 0.78 19.55
C ALA A 77 5.59 -0.06 20.69
N ARG A 78 6.32 -1.13 20.41
CA ARG A 78 7.00 -1.94 21.43
C ARG A 78 7.89 -1.13 22.35
N LYS A 79 8.62 -0.16 21.77
CA LYS A 79 9.49 0.72 22.54
C LYS A 79 8.70 1.68 23.43
N VAL A 80 7.60 2.24 22.94
CA VAL A 80 6.72 3.12 23.72
C VAL A 80 6.09 2.36 24.86
N GLU A 81 5.48 1.20 24.62
CA GLU A 81 4.87 0.34 25.63
C GLU A 81 5.86 -0.05 26.72
N ALA A 82 7.09 -0.44 26.36
CA ALA A 82 8.12 -0.83 27.34
C ALA A 82 8.59 0.34 28.21
N VAL A 83 8.69 1.54 27.65
CA VAL A 83 9.20 2.73 28.40
C VAL A 83 8.10 3.38 29.23
N HIS A 84 6.86 3.34 28.76
CA HIS A 84 5.73 4.05 29.35
C HIS A 84 4.72 3.11 30.04
N VAL A 85 5.13 1.91 30.44
CA VAL A 85 4.28 0.88 31.06
C VAL A 85 3.48 1.35 32.28
N ALA A 86 3.99 2.36 33.02
CA ALA A 86 3.32 2.94 34.19
C ALA A 86 2.46 4.17 33.84
N ASP A 87 2.45 4.61 32.60
CA ASP A 87 1.70 5.77 32.15
C ASP A 87 0.27 5.34 31.79
N ALA A 88 -0.73 5.95 32.42
CA ALA A 88 -2.14 5.66 32.14
C ALA A 88 -2.57 5.99 30.71
N GLU A 89 -1.81 6.82 30.01
CA GLU A 89 -2.06 7.18 28.62
C GLU A 89 -1.34 6.26 27.62
N CYS A 90 -0.51 5.32 28.11
CA CYS A 90 0.23 4.38 27.25
C CYS A 90 -0.71 3.63 26.29
N PRO A 91 -0.36 3.55 25.00
CA PRO A 91 -1.20 2.84 24.02
C PRO A 91 -1.00 1.33 24.10
N ASP A 92 -1.35 0.74 25.24
CA ASP A 92 -1.16 -0.69 25.51
C ASP A 92 -1.84 -1.58 24.47
N GLY A 93 -1.10 -2.56 23.96
CA GLY A 93 -1.55 -3.51 22.94
C GLY A 93 -1.47 -2.96 21.51
N LEU A 94 -0.94 -1.74 21.30
CA LEU A 94 -0.77 -1.16 19.98
C LEU A 94 0.20 -1.97 19.12
N ALA A 95 1.31 -2.44 19.69
CA ALA A 95 2.30 -3.23 18.95
C ALA A 95 1.72 -4.54 18.41
N ASP A 96 0.92 -5.23 19.23
CA ASP A 96 0.26 -6.49 18.83
C ASP A 96 -0.84 -6.23 17.80
N HIS A 97 -1.59 -5.13 17.93
CA HIS A 97 -2.59 -4.73 16.94
C HIS A 97 -1.96 -4.40 15.59
N LEU A 98 -0.89 -3.63 15.56
CA LEU A 98 -0.13 -3.34 14.34
C LEU A 98 0.47 -4.60 13.71
N ALA A 99 0.94 -5.55 14.52
CA ALA A 99 1.47 -6.83 14.02
C ALA A 99 0.38 -7.68 13.36
N LEU A 100 -0.83 -7.73 13.96
CA LEU A 100 -1.99 -8.40 13.36
C LEU A 100 -2.37 -7.74 12.02
N MET A 101 -2.49 -6.42 11.99
CA MET A 101 -2.80 -5.67 10.77
C MET A 101 -1.76 -5.94 9.67
N ALA A 102 -0.48 -5.96 10.01
CA ALA A 102 0.60 -6.21 9.04
C ALA A 102 0.50 -7.61 8.40
N ASP A 103 0.22 -8.65 9.21
CA ASP A 103 0.10 -10.03 8.73
C ASP A 103 -1.11 -10.20 7.81
N GLU A 104 -2.27 -9.68 8.19
CA GLU A 104 -3.48 -9.75 7.40
C GLU A 104 -3.36 -8.94 6.10
N LEU A 105 -2.77 -7.74 6.14
CA LEU A 105 -2.52 -6.91 4.97
C LEU A 105 -1.54 -7.60 4.00
N ALA A 106 -0.47 -8.21 4.50
CA ALA A 106 0.46 -8.95 3.64
C ALA A 106 -0.22 -10.14 2.93
N GLY A 107 -1.14 -10.81 3.62
CA GLY A 107 -1.97 -11.86 3.04
C GLY A 107 -2.94 -11.36 1.98
N HIS A 108 -3.53 -10.20 2.20
CA HIS A 108 -4.44 -9.50 1.29
C HIS A 108 -3.70 -9.05 0.01
N GLN A 109 -2.64 -8.27 0.13
CA GLN A 109 -1.83 -7.79 -0.98
C GLN A 109 -1.29 -8.92 -1.85
N ARG A 110 -0.86 -10.04 -1.23
CA ARG A 110 -0.42 -11.22 -1.98
C ARG A 110 -1.51 -11.79 -2.88
N LYS A 111 -2.78 -11.80 -2.46
CA LYS A 111 -3.90 -12.30 -3.29
C LYS A 111 -4.13 -11.37 -4.48
N GLU A 112 -3.98 -10.07 -4.29
CA GLU A 112 -4.08 -9.09 -5.38
C GLU A 112 -2.95 -9.25 -6.37
N GLU A 113 -1.72 -9.24 -5.90
CA GLU A 113 -0.51 -9.35 -6.72
C GLU A 113 -0.42 -10.68 -7.50
N MET A 114 -0.80 -11.79 -6.85
CA MET A 114 -0.67 -13.12 -7.43
C MET A 114 -1.86 -13.55 -8.29
N ALA A 115 -3.04 -12.96 -8.07
CA ALA A 115 -4.25 -13.42 -8.74
C ALA A 115 -5.09 -12.27 -9.32
N LEU A 116 -5.56 -11.31 -8.51
CA LEU A 116 -6.55 -10.34 -8.95
C LEU A 116 -5.99 -9.38 -10.02
N PHE A 117 -4.86 -8.74 -9.75
CA PHE A 117 -4.24 -7.80 -10.69
C PHE A 117 -3.80 -8.47 -12.00
N PRO A 118 -3.17 -9.66 -12.00
CA PRO A 118 -2.94 -10.41 -13.24
C PRO A 118 -4.20 -10.70 -14.05
N MET A 119 -5.32 -11.08 -13.40
CA MET A 119 -6.59 -11.28 -14.10
C MET A 119 -7.13 -9.97 -14.70
N MET A 120 -7.03 -8.85 -13.97
CA MET A 120 -7.43 -7.52 -14.47
C MET A 120 -6.60 -7.09 -15.67
N ARG A 121 -5.28 -7.29 -15.64
CA ARG A 121 -4.38 -7.00 -16.78
C ARG A 121 -4.69 -7.83 -18.03
N GLN A 122 -5.31 -9.00 -17.87
CA GLN A 122 -5.78 -9.86 -18.98
C GLN A 122 -7.19 -9.48 -19.46
N GLY A 123 -7.75 -8.35 -19.02
CA GLY A 123 -9.07 -7.87 -19.42
C GLY A 123 -10.23 -8.37 -18.55
N GLY A 124 -9.93 -8.99 -17.43
CA GLY A 124 -10.95 -9.44 -16.48
C GLY A 124 -11.58 -10.80 -16.83
N GLY A 125 -12.88 -10.94 -16.53
CA GLY A 125 -13.64 -12.16 -16.78
C GLY A 125 -14.51 -12.56 -15.59
N PRO A 126 -15.28 -13.66 -15.68
CA PRO A 126 -16.27 -14.02 -14.65
C PRO A 126 -15.67 -14.20 -13.25
N MET A 127 -14.44 -14.69 -13.15
CA MET A 127 -13.76 -14.96 -11.88
C MET A 127 -13.29 -13.67 -11.19
N VAL A 128 -13.02 -12.59 -11.93
CA VAL A 128 -12.60 -11.31 -11.37
C VAL A 128 -13.66 -10.75 -10.44
N ARG A 129 -14.95 -10.85 -10.78
CA ARG A 129 -16.05 -10.36 -9.92
C ARG A 129 -16.09 -11.06 -8.56
N ILE A 130 -15.82 -12.37 -8.54
CA ILE A 130 -15.76 -13.15 -7.29
C ILE A 130 -14.55 -12.72 -6.45
N ALA A 131 -13.41 -12.53 -7.09
CA ALA A 131 -12.19 -12.05 -6.42
C ALA A 131 -12.38 -10.63 -5.87
N ILE A 132 -12.94 -9.70 -6.65
CA ILE A 132 -13.28 -8.34 -6.20
C ILE A 132 -14.19 -8.37 -4.97
N ALA A 133 -15.29 -9.14 -5.00
CA ALA A 133 -16.22 -9.22 -3.87
C ALA A 133 -15.54 -9.70 -2.59
N ARG A 134 -14.54 -10.60 -2.72
CA ARG A 134 -13.73 -11.05 -1.60
C ARG A 134 -12.79 -9.95 -1.09
N MET A 135 -12.08 -9.24 -1.97
CA MET A 135 -11.21 -8.11 -1.56
C MET A 135 -12.02 -7.03 -0.85
N GLN A 136 -13.18 -6.67 -1.38
CA GLN A 136 -14.07 -5.71 -0.73
C GLN A 136 -14.58 -6.17 0.65
N ALA A 137 -14.70 -7.48 0.89
CA ALA A 137 -14.99 -7.99 2.23
C ALA A 137 -13.79 -7.78 3.17
N GLU A 138 -12.58 -8.12 2.71
CA GLU A 138 -11.35 -7.92 3.48
C GLU A 138 -11.07 -6.42 3.74
N HIS A 139 -11.41 -5.51 2.80
CA HIS A 139 -11.33 -4.05 3.03
C HIS A 139 -12.20 -3.59 4.20
N ARG A 140 -13.39 -4.17 4.37
CA ARG A 140 -14.23 -3.84 5.54
C ARG A 140 -13.57 -4.24 6.85
N ASP A 141 -12.91 -5.41 6.88
CA ASP A 141 -12.17 -5.86 8.06
C ASP A 141 -10.98 -4.91 8.35
N VAL A 142 -10.29 -4.43 7.30
CA VAL A 142 -9.22 -3.42 7.44
C VAL A 142 -9.77 -2.10 7.99
N VAL A 143 -10.95 -1.64 7.56
CA VAL A 143 -11.59 -0.42 8.10
C VAL A 143 -11.89 -0.56 9.59
N ASP A 144 -12.34 -1.73 10.03
CA ASP A 144 -12.58 -2.01 11.45
C ASP A 144 -11.27 -1.98 12.27
N GLN A 145 -10.19 -2.51 11.70
CA GLN A 145 -8.85 -2.46 12.32
C GLN A 145 -8.31 -1.02 12.39
N LEU A 146 -8.49 -0.22 11.33
CA LEU A 146 -8.12 1.20 11.34
C LEU A 146 -8.92 2.00 12.38
N THR A 147 -10.18 1.66 12.57
CA THR A 147 -11.00 2.24 13.63
C THR A 147 -10.45 1.90 15.01
N ARG A 148 -10.05 0.64 15.22
CA ARG A 148 -9.41 0.22 16.48
C ARG A 148 -8.04 0.91 16.68
N LEU A 149 -7.25 1.05 15.62
CA LEU A 149 -5.98 1.79 15.65
C LEU A 149 -6.18 3.23 16.13
N ALA A 150 -7.18 3.94 15.57
CA ALA A 150 -7.53 5.30 15.98
C ALA A 150 -7.97 5.36 17.46
N ILE A 151 -8.73 4.37 17.95
CA ILE A 151 -9.14 4.30 19.36
C ILE A 151 -7.91 4.13 20.27
N ILE A 152 -7.01 3.18 19.99
CA ILE A 152 -5.82 2.91 20.81
C ILE A 152 -4.90 4.14 20.87
N THR A 153 -4.76 4.84 19.73
CA THR A 153 -3.90 6.02 19.61
C THR A 153 -4.60 7.34 19.96
N LYS A 154 -5.87 7.29 20.42
CA LYS A 154 -6.70 8.46 20.71
C LYS A 154 -6.71 9.46 19.54
N ASP A 155 -7.08 8.96 18.38
CA ASP A 155 -7.06 9.69 17.10
C ASP A 155 -5.68 10.25 16.76
N PHE A 156 -4.65 9.42 17.02
CA PHE A 156 -3.24 9.76 16.74
C PHE A 156 -2.79 11.04 17.47
N THR A 157 -3.28 11.22 18.69
CA THR A 157 -3.02 12.42 19.50
C THR A 157 -2.22 12.02 20.74
N PRO A 158 -0.88 12.15 20.69
CA PRO A 158 -0.04 11.82 21.82
C PRO A 158 -0.29 12.79 22.99
N PRO A 159 -0.16 12.32 24.25
CA PRO A 159 -0.27 13.20 25.40
C PRO A 159 0.79 14.30 25.38
N GLN A 160 0.55 15.40 26.10
CA GLN A 160 1.44 16.57 26.10
C GLN A 160 2.87 16.18 26.52
N GLU A 161 3.01 15.28 27.48
CA GLU A 161 4.29 14.78 28.01
C GLU A 161 4.90 13.63 27.19
N ALA A 162 4.29 13.25 26.07
CA ALA A 162 4.80 12.16 25.23
C ALA A 162 6.24 12.44 24.78
N CYS A 163 7.07 11.41 24.85
CA CYS A 163 8.44 11.48 24.36
C CYS A 163 8.48 11.55 22.81
N ARG A 164 9.68 11.87 22.28
CA ARG A 164 9.85 11.97 20.82
C ARG A 164 9.46 10.67 20.08
N THR A 165 9.80 9.52 20.64
CA THR A 165 9.48 8.21 20.06
C THR A 165 7.96 8.02 19.94
N TRP A 166 7.21 8.38 20.98
CA TRP A 166 5.76 8.29 20.98
C TRP A 166 5.12 9.20 19.91
N ARG A 167 5.57 10.46 19.84
CA ARG A 167 5.09 11.39 18.81
C ARG A 167 5.39 10.89 17.39
N SER A 168 6.55 10.27 17.17
CA SER A 168 6.88 9.65 15.87
C SER A 168 6.01 8.44 15.57
N LEU A 169 5.66 7.63 16.56
CA LEU A 169 4.73 6.52 16.45
C LEU A 169 3.35 7.00 15.99
N ASP A 170 2.76 7.98 16.67
CA ASP A 170 1.45 8.50 16.31
C ASP A 170 1.42 9.13 14.90
N GLN A 171 2.50 9.82 14.51
CA GLN A 171 2.63 10.34 13.15
C GLN A 171 2.66 9.22 12.11
N LEU A 172 3.37 8.12 12.39
CA LEU A 172 3.44 6.98 11.49
C LEU A 172 2.10 6.21 11.44
N CYS A 173 1.44 6.01 12.58
CA CYS A 173 0.09 5.41 12.62
C CYS A 173 -0.93 6.25 11.84
N ARG A 174 -0.90 7.56 11.97
CA ARG A 174 -1.72 8.48 11.17
C ARG A 174 -1.43 8.39 9.67
N LYS A 175 -0.16 8.24 9.29
CA LYS A 175 0.25 8.01 7.91
C LYS A 175 -0.33 6.70 7.39
N ILE A 176 -0.18 5.59 8.12
CA ILE A 176 -0.71 4.26 7.77
C ILE A 176 -2.23 4.32 7.59
N ASP A 177 -2.98 4.91 8.53
CA ASP A 177 -4.45 5.05 8.41
C ASP A 177 -4.85 5.76 7.13
N ARG A 178 -4.26 6.94 6.89
CA ARG A 178 -4.58 7.73 5.70
C ARG A 178 -4.26 6.99 4.40
N GLU A 179 -3.10 6.36 4.33
CA GLU A 179 -2.62 5.69 3.11
C GLU A 179 -3.36 4.39 2.83
N LEU A 180 -3.74 3.62 3.85
CA LEU A 180 -4.58 2.44 3.65
C LEU A 180 -5.99 2.83 3.17
N ARG A 181 -6.59 3.89 3.71
CA ARG A 181 -7.89 4.37 3.23
C ARG A 181 -7.84 4.85 1.78
N GLU A 182 -6.78 5.55 1.40
CA GLU A 182 -6.62 6.02 0.02
C GLU A 182 -6.35 4.86 -0.94
N HIS A 183 -5.53 3.90 -0.55
CA HIS A 183 -5.29 2.66 -1.28
C HIS A 183 -6.62 1.93 -1.59
N MET A 184 -7.38 1.59 -0.54
CA MET A 184 -8.68 0.94 -0.70
C MET A 184 -9.68 1.79 -1.51
N ARG A 185 -9.63 3.13 -1.40
CA ARG A 185 -10.47 4.02 -2.22
C ARG A 185 -10.16 3.87 -3.71
N LEU A 186 -8.89 3.86 -4.09
CA LEU A 186 -8.48 3.68 -5.49
C LEU A 186 -8.95 2.34 -6.05
N GLU A 187 -8.95 1.31 -5.24
CA GLU A 187 -9.44 -0.02 -5.63
C GLU A 187 -10.96 -0.08 -5.66
N ASP A 188 -11.62 0.23 -4.56
CA ASP A 188 -13.07 0.06 -4.42
C ASP A 188 -13.90 1.03 -5.26
N ALA A 189 -13.43 2.28 -5.40
CA ALA A 189 -14.19 3.30 -6.11
C ALA A 189 -13.80 3.44 -7.59
N ILE A 190 -12.60 3.03 -7.98
CA ILE A 190 -12.08 3.26 -9.34
C ILE A 190 -11.75 1.95 -10.05
N LEU A 191 -10.77 1.19 -9.54
CA LEU A 191 -10.24 0.02 -10.24
C LEU A 191 -11.27 -1.12 -10.30
N PHE A 192 -11.87 -1.51 -9.18
CA PHE A 192 -12.79 -2.65 -9.10
C PHE A 192 -14.09 -2.44 -9.89
N PRO A 193 -14.77 -1.27 -9.82
CA PRO A 193 -15.95 -0.99 -10.61
C PRO A 193 -15.70 -1.08 -12.11
N HIS A 194 -14.52 -0.67 -12.58
CA HIS A 194 -14.12 -0.76 -13.97
C HIS A 194 -14.20 -2.21 -14.49
N PHE A 195 -13.83 -3.20 -13.68
CA PHE A 195 -13.88 -4.62 -14.04
C PHE A 195 -15.18 -5.34 -13.61
N ALA A 196 -15.92 -4.82 -12.64
CA ALA A 196 -17.17 -5.43 -12.18
C ALA A 196 -18.32 -5.24 -13.17
N GLY A 197 -18.32 -4.15 -13.94
CA GLY A 197 -19.36 -3.81 -14.94
C GLY A 197 -19.20 -4.45 -16.31
N ALA A 198 -18.12 -5.18 -16.56
CA ALA A 198 -17.90 -5.87 -17.85
C ALA A 198 -18.79 -7.13 -17.95
N VAL A 199 -19.93 -7.01 -18.63
CA VAL A 199 -20.84 -8.11 -19.05
C VAL A 199 -20.69 -8.34 -20.54
#